data_d0d11eb7a2fabffbb6c4207e977fa104
#
_entry.id   d0d11eb7a2fabffbb6c4207e977fa104
#
_cell.length_a   1.000
_cell.length_b   1.000
_cell.length_c   1.000
_cell.angle_alpha   90.00
_cell.angle_beta   90.00
_cell.angle_gamma   90.00
#
_symmetry.space_group_name_H-M   'P 1'
#
loop_
_entity.id
_entity.type
_entity.pdbx_description
1 polymer ?
#
loop_
_entity_poly.entity_id
_entity_poly.type
_entity_poly.pdbx_seq_one_letter_code
_entity_poly.pdbx_strand_id
1 'polypeptide(L)'
;SDRMLRLAAEFANRYADRVVIFDAPPLLGVNETAVLATMCGQGVMVVEENKSRLAEIEQSVALLPPEMAVGFLINKAHRNQGKGYGYGYYYGAN
;
A
#
# COMPACT_ATOMS: atom_id res chain seq x y z
N SER A 1 15.56 -5.66 4.72
CA SER A 1 16.62 -6.55 5.17
C SER A 1 16.52 -7.90 4.49
N ASP A 2 17.62 -8.59 4.43
CA ASP A 2 17.68 -9.90 3.77
C ASP A 2 16.75 -10.91 4.44
N ARG A 3 16.63 -10.82 5.75
CA ARG A 3 15.79 -11.72 6.50
C ARG A 3 14.32 -11.52 6.12
N MET A 4 13.90 -10.29 5.98
CA MET A 4 12.52 -9.98 5.58
C MET A 4 12.24 -10.48 4.16
N LEU A 5 13.18 -10.27 3.25
CA LEU A 5 13.01 -10.72 1.87
C LEU A 5 12.92 -12.24 1.79
N ARG A 6 13.73 -12.96 2.56
CA ARG A 6 13.68 -14.41 2.58
C ARG A 6 12.37 -14.91 3.13
N LEU A 7 11.86 -14.26 4.17
CA LEU A 7 10.58 -14.63 4.76
C LEU A 7 9.44 -14.42 3.77
N ALA A 8 9.46 -13.30 3.07
CA ALA A 8 8.43 -13.00 2.08
C ALA A 8 8.44 -14.02 0.95
N ALA A 9 9.63 -14.37 0.45
CA ALA A 9 9.76 -15.39 -0.59
C ALA A 9 9.30 -16.75 -0.11
N GLU A 10 9.60 -17.09 1.12
CA GLU A 10 9.17 -18.36 1.70
C GLU A 10 7.66 -18.47 1.79
N PHE A 11 6.99 -17.38 2.22
CA PHE A 11 5.53 -17.37 2.27
C PHE A 11 4.93 -17.52 0.87
N ALA A 12 5.48 -16.82 -0.11
CA ALA A 12 4.96 -16.89 -1.47
C ALA A 12 5.09 -18.31 -2.05
N ASN A 13 6.19 -18.99 -1.75
CA ASN A 13 6.43 -20.34 -2.28
C ASN A 13 5.67 -21.40 -1.52
N ARG A 14 5.58 -21.28 -0.21
CA ARG A 14 4.99 -22.31 0.63
C ARG A 14 3.46 -22.31 0.58
N TYR A 15 2.87 -21.15 0.40
CA TYR A 15 1.42 -20.98 0.46
C TYR A 15 0.89 -20.42 -0.85
N ALA A 16 1.18 -21.11 -1.95
CA ALA A 16 0.80 -20.66 -3.28
C ALA A 16 -0.72 -20.54 -3.47
N ASP A 17 -1.49 -21.23 -2.65
CA ASP A 17 -2.96 -21.20 -2.70
C ASP A 17 -3.57 -20.11 -1.83
N ARG A 18 -2.74 -19.23 -1.27
CA ARG A 18 -3.19 -18.20 -0.33
C ARG A 18 -2.72 -16.83 -0.77
N VAL A 19 -3.46 -15.82 -0.33
CA VAL A 19 -3.06 -14.44 -0.48
C VAL A 19 -2.35 -14.02 0.79
N VAL A 20 -1.14 -13.51 0.65
CA VAL A 20 -0.35 -13.04 1.80
C VAL A 20 -0.38 -11.51 1.79
N ILE A 21 -0.79 -10.94 2.91
CA ILE A 21 -0.88 -9.49 3.06
C ILE A 21 0.16 -9.04 4.06
N PHE A 22 1.01 -8.11 3.64
CA PHE A 22 1.98 -7.48 4.52
C PHE A 22 1.45 -6.12 4.97
N ASP A 23 1.28 -5.97 6.28
CA ASP A 23 0.93 -4.69 6.86
C ASP A 23 2.23 -3.98 7.20
N ALA A 24 2.52 -2.92 6.49
CA ALA A 24 3.83 -2.30 6.52
C ALA A 24 3.76 -0.85 7.00
N PRO A 25 4.84 -0.36 7.61
CA PRO A 25 4.92 1.05 7.99
C PRO A 25 5.01 1.97 6.77
N PRO A 26 4.96 3.28 6.99
CA PRO A 26 4.98 4.24 5.88
C PRO A 26 6.18 4.08 4.96
N LEU A 27 5.97 4.31 3.67
CA LEU A 27 7.04 4.23 2.68
C LEU A 27 8.08 5.32 2.87
N LEU A 28 7.63 6.54 3.18
CA LEU A 28 8.56 7.64 3.40
C LEU A 28 9.22 7.47 4.76
N GLY A 29 10.54 7.44 4.76
CA GLY A 29 11.30 7.33 5.99
C GLY A 29 11.58 5.92 6.48
N VAL A 30 11.01 4.90 5.83
CA VAL A 30 11.26 3.50 6.21
C VAL A 30 11.68 2.71 4.99
N ASN A 31 12.97 2.48 4.86
CA ASN A 31 13.52 1.82 3.67
C ASN A 31 13.05 0.38 3.50
N GLU A 32 12.84 -0.32 4.60
CA GLU A 32 12.42 -1.72 4.54
C GLU A 32 11.08 -1.90 3.83
N THR A 33 10.19 -0.93 3.97
CA THR A 33 8.89 -1.02 3.32
C THR A 33 9.02 -0.97 1.80
N ALA A 34 9.89 -0.08 1.29
CA ALA A 34 10.14 -0.02 -0.14
C ALA A 34 10.79 -1.30 -0.65
N VAL A 35 11.69 -1.87 0.14
CA VAL A 35 12.34 -3.14 -0.23
C VAL A 35 11.32 -4.28 -0.24
N LEU A 36 10.46 -4.34 0.76
CA LEU A 36 9.43 -5.36 0.83
C LEU A 36 8.49 -5.28 -0.37
N ALA A 37 8.19 -4.07 -0.82
CA ALA A 37 7.30 -3.85 -1.96
C ALA A 37 7.82 -4.54 -3.23
N THR A 38 9.12 -4.71 -3.36
CA THR A 38 9.67 -5.39 -4.53
C THR A 38 9.27 -6.85 -4.61
N MET A 39 8.79 -7.43 -3.52
CA MET A 39 8.35 -8.81 -3.46
C MET A 39 6.84 -8.96 -3.67
N CYS A 40 6.15 -7.86 -3.85
CA CYS A 40 4.68 -7.85 -3.94
C CYS A 40 4.24 -7.49 -5.36
N GLY A 41 3.16 -8.10 -5.81
CA GLY A 41 2.59 -7.77 -7.12
C GLY A 41 1.57 -6.66 -7.05
N GLN A 42 0.99 -6.46 -5.89
CA GLN A 42 -0.05 -5.46 -5.69
C GLN A 42 0.17 -4.74 -4.38
N GLY A 43 -0.27 -3.50 -4.33
CA GLY A 43 -0.20 -2.71 -3.12
C GLY A 43 -1.43 -1.86 -2.93
N VAL A 44 -1.78 -1.62 -1.68
CA VAL A 44 -2.81 -0.65 -1.32
C VAL A 44 -2.15 0.42 -0.48
N MET A 45 -2.21 1.64 -0.97
CA MET A 45 -1.67 2.78 -0.24
C MET A 45 -2.79 3.44 0.54
N VAL A 46 -2.64 3.44 1.85
CA VAL A 46 -3.64 4.05 2.73
C VAL A 46 -3.28 5.51 2.89
N VAL A 47 -4.22 6.36 2.56
CA VAL A 47 -4.05 7.81 2.57
C VAL A 47 -5.03 8.38 3.60
N GLU A 48 -4.58 9.31 4.42
CA GLU A 48 -5.42 9.93 5.42
C GLU A 48 -5.85 11.29 4.91
N GLU A 49 -7.15 11.51 4.84
CA GLU A 49 -7.69 12.76 4.34
C GLU A 49 -7.24 13.92 5.23
N ASN A 50 -6.87 15.02 4.60
CA ASN A 50 -6.41 16.24 5.26
C ASN A 50 -5.06 16.13 5.95
N LYS A 51 -4.48 14.95 6.03
CA LYS A 51 -3.15 14.78 6.57
C LYS A 51 -2.12 14.47 5.52
N SER A 52 -2.49 13.61 4.58
CA SER A 52 -1.57 13.24 3.52
C SER A 52 -1.56 14.31 2.45
N ARG A 53 -0.39 14.75 2.07
CA ARG A 53 -0.22 15.74 1.02
C ARG A 53 0.02 15.04 -0.30
N LEU A 54 -0.49 15.65 -1.37
CA LEU A 54 -0.34 15.07 -2.70
C LEU A 54 1.12 14.84 -3.06
N ALA A 55 1.98 15.79 -2.73
CA ALA A 55 3.41 15.66 -3.02
C ALA A 55 4.01 14.44 -2.32
N GLU A 56 3.60 14.19 -1.09
CA GLU A 56 4.09 13.02 -0.34
C GLU A 56 3.54 11.72 -0.92
N ILE A 57 2.30 11.74 -1.36
CA ILE A 57 1.71 10.57 -2.01
C ILE A 57 2.48 10.25 -3.29
N GLU A 58 2.79 11.26 -4.08
CA GLU A 58 3.55 11.07 -5.31
C GLU A 58 4.95 10.55 -5.03
N GLN A 59 5.60 11.07 -4.00
CA GLN A 59 6.92 10.59 -3.60
C GLN A 59 6.86 9.13 -3.16
N SER A 60 5.82 8.77 -2.43
CA SER A 60 5.65 7.39 -1.98
C SER A 60 5.44 6.44 -3.14
N VAL A 61 4.58 6.81 -4.06
CA VAL A 61 4.31 5.97 -5.24
C VAL A 61 5.58 5.78 -6.07
N ALA A 62 6.42 6.81 -6.15
CA ALA A 62 7.66 6.72 -6.90
C ALA A 62 8.64 5.71 -6.31
N LEU A 63 8.48 5.34 -5.06
CA LEU A 63 9.32 4.33 -4.42
C LEU A 63 8.88 2.90 -4.72
N LEU A 64 7.71 2.73 -5.29
CA LEU A 64 7.17 1.41 -5.56
C LEU A 64 7.63 0.92 -6.93
N PRO A 65 7.69 -0.41 -7.13
CA PRO A 65 8.02 -0.96 -8.45
C PRO A 65 7.06 -0.43 -9.51
N PRO A 66 7.57 -0.02 -10.67
CA PRO A 66 6.70 0.57 -11.69
C PRO A 66 5.64 -0.41 -12.24
N GLU A 67 5.89 -1.70 -12.18
CA GLU A 67 4.94 -2.70 -12.65
C GLU A 67 3.92 -3.11 -11.59
N MET A 68 4.06 -2.62 -10.37
CA MET A 68 3.13 -2.98 -9.29
C MET A 68 1.78 -2.30 -9.50
N ALA A 69 0.72 -3.07 -9.37
CA ALA A 69 -0.63 -2.51 -9.37
C ALA A 69 -0.89 -1.89 -7.99
N VAL A 70 -1.22 -0.60 -7.98
CA VAL A 70 -1.40 0.14 -6.73
C VAL A 70 -2.80 0.71 -6.67
N GLY A 71 -3.51 0.38 -5.60
CA GLY A 71 -4.77 1.00 -5.29
C GLY A 71 -4.62 1.98 -4.12
N PHE A 72 -5.58 2.84 -3.95
CA PHE A 72 -5.58 3.81 -2.86
C PHE A 72 -6.82 3.63 -2.03
N LEU A 73 -6.64 3.74 -0.72
CA LEU A 73 -7.74 3.71 0.24
C LEU A 73 -7.64 4.97 1.08
N ILE A 74 -8.73 5.73 1.11
CA ILE A 74 -8.78 6.94 1.91
C ILE A 74 -9.32 6.58 3.28
N ASN A 75 -8.49 6.77 4.29
CA ASN A 75 -8.84 6.51 5.67
C ASN A 75 -9.17 7.81 6.38
N LYS A 76 -10.01 7.73 7.39
CA LYS A 76 -10.40 8.88 8.21
C LYS A 76 -10.97 10.02 7.36
N ALA A 77 -11.69 9.68 6.31
CA ALA A 77 -12.29 10.68 5.45
C ALA A 77 -13.43 11.37 6.16
N HIS A 78 -13.47 12.70 6.02
CA HIS A 78 -14.58 13.49 6.53
C HIS A 78 -15.68 13.48 5.50
N ARG A 79 -16.72 12.71 5.78
CA ARG A 79 -17.80 12.63 4.86
C ARG A 79 -18.72 13.81 4.97
N ASN A 80 -19.26 14.17 3.85
CA ASN A 80 -20.37 15.08 3.85
C ASN A 80 -21.57 14.32 4.39
N GLN A 81 -22.14 14.82 5.47
CA GLN A 81 -23.14 14.09 6.24
C GLN A 81 -24.38 13.70 5.43
N GLY A 82 -24.77 14.54 4.52
CA GLY A 82 -25.97 14.30 3.74
C GLY A 82 -25.87 13.21 2.72
N LYS A 83 -24.69 12.72 2.46
CA LYS A 83 -24.49 11.74 1.38
C LYS A 83 -24.85 10.31 1.78
N GLY A 84 -24.55 9.94 2.99
CA GLY A 84 -24.92 8.63 3.47
C GLY A 84 -24.23 7.45 2.82
N TYR A 85 -23.14 7.66 2.16
CA TYR A 85 -22.43 6.57 1.50
C TYR A 85 -21.59 5.82 2.49
N GLY A 86 -21.84 4.54 2.61
CA GLY A 86 -21.22 3.74 3.64
C GLY A 86 -19.94 3.06 3.26
N TYR A 87 -19.32 3.41 2.16
CA TYR A 87 -18.12 2.72 1.71
C TYR A 87 -17.00 3.69 1.45
N GLY A 88 -15.81 3.19 1.59
CA GLY A 88 -14.62 3.96 1.29
C GLY A 88 -14.43 4.14 -0.20
N TYR A 89 -13.54 5.04 -0.53
CA TYR A 89 -13.23 5.33 -1.92
C TYR A 89 -12.02 4.54 -2.34
N TYR A 90 -12.11 3.96 -3.51
CA TYR A 90 -11.15 3.00 -3.99
C TYR A 90 -10.72 3.39 -5.38
N TYR A 91 -9.46 3.71 -5.53
CA TYR A 91 -8.92 4.13 -6.81
C TYR A 91 -7.78 3.20 -7.22
N GLY A 92 -7.94 2.59 -8.39
CA GLY A 92 -6.87 1.79 -8.93
C GLY A 92 -5.95 2.66 -9.77
N ALA A 93 -4.66 2.51 -9.57
CA ALA A 93 -3.65 3.21 -10.36
C ALA A 93 -2.94 2.17 -11.22
N ASN A 94 -3.12 2.28 -12.50
CA ASN A 94 -2.47 1.36 -13.42
C ASN A 94 -1.43 2.07 -14.24
#